data_99da871b21504780d04ecd8768da190c
#
_entry.id   99da871b21504780d04ecd8768da190c
#
_cell.length_a   1.000
_cell.length_b   1.000
_cell.length_c   1.000
_cell.angle_alpha   90.00
_cell.angle_beta   90.00
_cell.angle_gamma   90.00
#
_symmetry.space_group_name_H-M   'P 1'
#
loop_
_entity.id
_entity.type
_entity.pdbx_description
1 polymer ?
#
loop_
_entity_poly.entity_id
_entity_poly.type
_entity_poly.pdbx_seq_one_letter_code
_entity_poly.pdbx_strand_id
1 'polypeptide(L)'
;MAAVSEKELSEFAADADAWFAENNPRDPGFMLPLTFMEVGTDEQFDFLRAWQRKVYEAGYLGAAWPSEYGGGGLPQAFQNAATAAMRKHKCPIMLNAIGINWTGPLLLDMGTEEDRHKYIKGILSAEDIWCQGFSEPENGSDLGNAQLKAVREGDEYVLNGSKIWTTQGNYAKYMILLARTNPDAPNKYAGLSFFLAPMKIPGVETRPIRKLTGEFGFTQTFFTDARIPASCLMGEEGQGWLVAMRTLEYERGARAGQAGGYIMTEFDAFQIVDLARRATRAGAPAIEDPVLRDKLVDFVIEAQGLKLCKQRGAIAPLNQERPMGLALSNKVMWTEFIRRLNEFAMTLTGAAGGYYAGDANAVDEGLWARGYLNAFSATIGGGTSEVQRNIVGEHVLGLPKK
;
A
#
# COMPACT_ATOMS: atom_id res chain seq x y z
N MET A 1 -15.78 2.18 26.83
CA MET A 1 -15.83 3.30 25.88
C MET A 1 -17.25 3.84 25.89
N ALA A 2 -17.44 5.16 26.10
CA ALA A 2 -18.74 5.80 25.97
C ALA A 2 -19.26 5.60 24.54
N ALA A 3 -20.55 5.34 24.37
CA ALA A 3 -21.15 5.27 23.05
C ALA A 3 -21.05 6.66 22.43
N VAL A 4 -20.31 6.76 21.31
CA VAL A 4 -20.20 7.99 20.54
C VAL A 4 -21.57 8.31 19.97
N SER A 5 -22.04 9.55 20.14
CA SER A 5 -23.32 9.96 19.59
C SER A 5 -23.21 10.10 18.06
N GLU A 6 -24.28 9.73 17.34
CA GLU A 6 -24.36 9.95 15.89
C GLU A 6 -24.13 11.42 15.51
N LYS A 7 -24.49 12.35 16.43
CA LYS A 7 -24.29 13.78 16.26
C LYS A 7 -22.80 14.15 16.21
N GLU A 8 -21.98 13.67 17.15
CA GLU A 8 -20.54 13.95 17.18
C GLU A 8 -19.83 13.43 15.93
N LEU A 9 -20.19 12.23 15.47
CA LEU A 9 -19.65 11.68 14.22
C LEU A 9 -20.06 12.50 13.00
N SER A 10 -21.31 12.98 12.95
CA SER A 10 -21.82 13.82 11.86
C SER A 10 -21.15 15.19 11.82
N GLU A 11 -20.94 15.82 12.99
CA GLU A 11 -20.22 17.09 13.10
C GLU A 11 -18.76 16.94 12.65
N PHE A 12 -18.05 15.92 13.14
CA PHE A 12 -16.69 15.62 12.69
C PHE A 12 -16.59 15.35 11.18
N ALA A 13 -17.55 14.63 10.61
CA ALA A 13 -17.57 14.36 9.18
C ALA A 13 -17.78 15.63 8.35
N ALA A 14 -18.63 16.56 8.82
CA ALA A 14 -18.83 17.84 8.18
C ALA A 14 -17.59 18.75 8.27
N ASP A 15 -16.94 18.78 9.43
CA ASP A 15 -15.70 19.53 9.64
C ASP A 15 -14.57 18.99 8.77
N ALA A 16 -14.41 17.65 8.69
CA ALA A 16 -13.44 17.02 7.81
C ALA A 16 -13.71 17.36 6.34
N ASP A 17 -14.98 17.29 5.91
CA ASP A 17 -15.36 17.62 4.53
C ASP A 17 -15.00 19.07 4.17
N ALA A 18 -15.32 20.02 5.04
CA ALA A 18 -15.00 21.43 4.86
C ALA A 18 -13.48 21.67 4.85
N TRP A 19 -12.76 21.05 5.79
CA TRP A 19 -11.32 21.20 5.89
C TRP A 19 -10.60 20.66 4.65
N PHE A 20 -10.95 19.46 4.16
CA PHE A 20 -10.35 18.91 2.95
C PHE A 20 -10.72 19.71 1.70
N ALA A 21 -11.93 20.28 1.61
CA ALA A 21 -12.32 21.16 0.51
C ALA A 21 -11.43 22.42 0.44
N GLU A 22 -11.13 23.02 1.58
CA GLU A 22 -10.33 24.24 1.69
C GLU A 22 -8.82 23.97 1.56
N ASN A 23 -8.32 22.88 2.15
CA ASN A 23 -6.89 22.64 2.33
C ASN A 23 -6.27 21.68 1.30
N ASN A 24 -7.06 21.14 0.36
CA ASN A 24 -6.55 20.25 -0.69
C ASN A 24 -5.55 21.00 -1.59
N PRO A 25 -4.27 20.58 -1.65
CA PRO A 25 -3.26 21.22 -2.49
C PRO A 25 -3.43 20.74 -3.95
N ARG A 26 -4.17 21.52 -4.75
CA ARG A 26 -4.70 21.08 -6.06
C ARG A 26 -3.70 21.13 -7.21
N ASP A 27 -2.70 21.92 -7.20
CA ASP A 27 -1.74 22.05 -8.31
C ASP A 27 -0.35 22.33 -7.75
N PRO A 28 0.46 21.30 -7.56
CA PRO A 28 1.83 21.51 -7.07
C PRO A 28 2.81 22.00 -8.16
N GLY A 29 2.37 22.14 -9.42
CA GLY A 29 3.24 22.51 -10.54
C GLY A 29 4.08 21.34 -11.08
N PHE A 30 3.88 20.14 -10.59
CA PHE A 30 4.50 18.89 -11.06
C PHE A 30 3.52 17.72 -10.97
N MET A 31 3.83 16.64 -11.67
CA MET A 31 2.98 15.46 -11.72
C MET A 31 2.96 14.73 -10.39
N LEU A 32 1.76 14.56 -9.80
CA LEU A 32 1.58 13.75 -8.60
C LEU A 32 1.65 12.25 -8.92
N PRO A 33 2.20 11.42 -8.00
CA PRO A 33 2.17 9.98 -8.14
C PRO A 33 0.74 9.43 -8.05
N LEU A 34 0.43 8.41 -8.87
CA LEU A 34 -0.84 7.68 -8.81
C LEU A 34 -0.87 6.71 -7.61
N THR A 35 0.29 6.23 -7.19
CA THR A 35 0.45 5.32 -6.07
C THR A 35 1.67 5.73 -5.24
N PHE A 36 1.70 5.30 -3.98
CA PHE A 36 2.89 5.50 -3.12
C PHE A 36 4.17 4.83 -3.68
N MET A 37 4.03 3.88 -4.61
CA MET A 37 5.14 3.21 -5.29
C MET A 37 5.76 4.06 -6.43
N GLU A 38 5.26 5.26 -6.65
CA GLU A 38 5.73 6.14 -7.73
C GLU A 38 6.46 7.39 -7.23
N VAL A 39 6.59 7.55 -5.92
CA VAL A 39 7.34 8.66 -5.34
C VAL A 39 8.82 8.48 -5.68
N GLY A 40 9.30 9.25 -6.64
CA GLY A 40 10.63 9.08 -7.24
C GLY A 40 11.45 10.34 -7.33
N THR A 41 10.91 11.50 -6.93
CA THR A 41 11.63 12.78 -6.88
C THR A 41 11.54 13.43 -5.50
N ASP A 42 12.52 14.23 -5.16
CA ASP A 42 12.55 14.95 -3.88
C ASP A 42 11.37 15.93 -3.76
N GLU A 43 10.95 16.55 -4.86
CA GLU A 43 9.80 17.45 -4.91
C GLU A 43 8.50 16.73 -4.54
N GLN A 44 8.26 15.54 -5.12
CA GLN A 44 7.11 14.70 -4.78
C GLN A 44 7.17 14.26 -3.32
N PHE A 45 8.34 13.87 -2.85
CA PHE A 45 8.56 13.43 -1.47
C PHE A 45 8.26 14.55 -0.48
N ASP A 46 8.87 15.72 -0.65
CA ASP A 46 8.72 16.85 0.27
C ASP A 46 7.29 17.37 0.29
N PHE A 47 6.64 17.46 -0.88
CA PHE A 47 5.24 17.85 -0.99
C PHE A 47 4.30 16.89 -0.25
N LEU A 48 4.43 15.59 -0.50
CA LEU A 48 3.58 14.60 0.15
C LEU A 48 3.88 14.46 1.65
N ARG A 49 5.13 14.67 2.06
CA ARG A 49 5.53 14.74 3.48
C ARG A 49 4.85 15.90 4.20
N ALA A 50 4.90 17.09 3.60
CA ALA A 50 4.24 18.28 4.14
C ALA A 50 2.71 18.09 4.18
N TRP A 51 2.13 17.51 3.12
CA TRP A 51 0.71 17.20 3.07
C TRP A 51 0.29 16.22 4.17
N GLN A 52 0.98 15.09 4.32
CA GLN A 52 0.68 14.14 5.38
C GLN A 52 0.77 14.76 6.77
N ARG A 53 1.81 15.54 7.04
CA ARG A 53 1.96 16.26 8.30
C ARG A 53 0.78 17.19 8.57
N LYS A 54 0.36 17.97 7.56
CA LYS A 54 -0.79 18.87 7.67
C LYS A 54 -2.09 18.14 8.02
N VAL A 55 -2.35 16.99 7.38
CA VAL A 55 -3.53 16.15 7.67
C VAL A 55 -3.46 15.57 9.09
N TYR A 56 -2.27 15.14 9.54
CA TYR A 56 -2.05 14.65 10.89
C TYR A 56 -2.27 15.74 11.94
N GLU A 57 -1.69 16.92 11.76
CA GLU A 57 -1.83 18.07 12.68
C GLU A 57 -3.28 18.55 12.78
N ALA A 58 -4.07 18.40 11.73
CA ALA A 58 -5.50 18.66 11.73
C ALA A 58 -6.36 17.56 12.42
N GLY A 59 -5.74 16.44 12.84
CA GLY A 59 -6.43 15.35 13.53
C GLY A 59 -7.16 14.36 12.62
N TYR A 60 -6.98 14.44 11.30
CA TYR A 60 -7.67 13.57 10.33
C TYR A 60 -6.88 12.33 9.91
N LEU A 61 -5.62 12.19 10.34
CA LEU A 61 -4.80 10.99 10.16
C LEU A 61 -4.44 10.40 11.52
N GLY A 62 -4.73 9.11 11.72
CA GLY A 62 -4.53 8.45 13.01
C GLY A 62 -5.62 8.79 14.05
N ALA A 63 -6.77 9.29 13.62
CA ALA A 63 -7.88 9.66 14.52
C ALA A 63 -8.31 8.49 15.43
N ALA A 64 -8.24 7.24 14.95
CA ALA A 64 -8.62 6.04 15.70
C ALA A 64 -7.45 5.36 16.42
N TRP A 65 -6.23 5.88 16.33
CA TRP A 65 -5.09 5.30 17.04
C TRP A 65 -5.01 5.83 18.47
N PRO A 66 -4.39 5.07 19.41
CA PRO A 66 -4.32 5.47 20.80
C PRO A 66 -3.66 6.84 20.99
N SER A 67 -4.25 7.66 21.87
CA SER A 67 -3.80 9.03 22.13
C SER A 67 -2.44 9.10 22.82
N GLU A 68 -2.13 8.10 23.64
CA GLU A 68 -0.84 7.99 24.35
C GLU A 68 0.36 7.85 23.38
N TYR A 69 0.14 7.37 22.15
CA TYR A 69 1.19 7.27 21.12
C TYR A 69 1.09 8.35 20.05
N GLY A 70 0.20 9.34 20.23
CA GLY A 70 0.04 10.47 19.31
C GLY A 70 -1.11 10.35 18.32
N GLY A 71 -2.00 9.35 18.48
CA GLY A 71 -3.26 9.27 17.74
C GLY A 71 -4.35 10.12 18.37
N GLY A 72 -5.56 10.05 17.81
CA GLY A 72 -6.73 10.81 18.30
C GLY A 72 -7.54 10.12 19.41
N GLY A 73 -7.34 8.82 19.63
CA GLY A 73 -8.10 8.02 20.62
C GLY A 73 -9.58 7.86 20.29
N LEU A 74 -10.00 8.20 19.07
CA LEU A 74 -11.41 8.17 18.65
C LEU A 74 -11.80 6.78 18.10
N PRO A 75 -13.10 6.44 18.06
CA PRO A 75 -13.57 5.25 17.38
C PRO A 75 -13.25 5.25 15.88
N GLN A 76 -13.11 4.05 15.29
CA GLN A 76 -12.75 3.85 13.88
C GLN A 76 -13.69 4.57 12.90
N ALA A 77 -14.94 4.82 13.27
CA ALA A 77 -15.91 5.54 12.45
C ALA A 77 -15.43 6.97 12.09
N PHE A 78 -14.72 7.65 12.99
CA PHE A 78 -14.16 8.98 12.77
C PHE A 78 -13.04 8.94 11.71
N GLN A 79 -12.13 7.97 11.83
CA GLN A 79 -11.11 7.78 10.81
C GLN A 79 -11.72 7.46 9.44
N ASN A 80 -12.78 6.65 9.41
CA ASN A 80 -13.46 6.33 8.17
C ASN A 80 -14.12 7.58 7.55
N ALA A 81 -14.70 8.46 8.36
CA ALA A 81 -15.28 9.73 7.89
C ALA A 81 -14.21 10.66 7.31
N ALA A 82 -13.08 10.85 8.01
CA ALA A 82 -11.96 11.63 7.49
C ALA A 82 -11.42 11.08 6.17
N THR A 83 -11.25 9.76 6.07
CA THR A 83 -10.78 9.10 4.85
C THR A 83 -11.78 9.27 3.69
N ALA A 84 -13.09 9.20 3.97
CA ALA A 84 -14.13 9.41 2.97
C ALA A 84 -14.11 10.86 2.44
N ALA A 85 -13.94 11.85 3.31
CA ALA A 85 -13.81 13.26 2.93
C ALA A 85 -12.55 13.50 2.07
N MET A 86 -11.40 12.95 2.46
CA MET A 86 -10.15 13.03 1.70
C MET A 86 -10.30 12.49 0.27
N ARG A 87 -10.97 11.33 0.12
CA ARG A 87 -11.26 10.71 -1.19
C ARG A 87 -12.25 11.54 -2.02
N LYS A 88 -13.33 12.04 -1.39
CA LYS A 88 -14.32 12.88 -2.05
C LYS A 88 -13.68 14.10 -2.73
N HIS A 89 -12.73 14.72 -2.05
CA HIS A 89 -12.00 15.88 -2.56
C HIS A 89 -10.79 15.54 -3.43
N LYS A 90 -10.56 14.25 -3.74
CA LYS A 90 -9.43 13.77 -4.56
C LYS A 90 -8.10 14.33 -4.07
N CYS A 91 -7.89 14.33 -2.76
CA CYS A 91 -6.65 14.80 -2.15
C CYS A 91 -5.45 13.93 -2.56
N PRO A 92 -4.22 14.45 -2.48
CA PRO A 92 -3.01 13.65 -2.67
C PRO A 92 -2.97 12.44 -1.73
N ILE A 93 -2.28 11.40 -2.17
CA ILE A 93 -2.05 10.19 -1.37
C ILE A 93 -1.16 10.49 -0.15
N MET A 94 -1.24 9.64 0.88
CA MET A 94 -0.30 9.70 2.00
C MET A 94 1.06 9.12 1.61
N LEU A 95 2.13 9.84 1.98
CA LEU A 95 3.51 9.45 1.67
C LEU A 95 3.91 8.15 2.34
N ASN A 96 3.70 8.07 3.64
CA ASN A 96 4.19 6.98 4.51
C ASN A 96 3.23 5.79 4.53
N ALA A 97 2.84 5.31 3.35
CA ALA A 97 1.84 4.26 3.22
C ALA A 97 2.22 2.97 3.97
N ILE A 98 3.51 2.57 3.94
CA ILE A 98 4.02 1.40 4.65
C ILE A 98 3.96 1.62 6.17
N GLY A 99 4.35 2.80 6.63
CA GLY A 99 4.23 3.17 8.04
C GLY A 99 2.78 3.14 8.53
N ILE A 100 1.89 3.81 7.81
CA ILE A 100 0.49 4.01 8.19
C ILE A 100 -0.34 2.73 8.15
N ASN A 101 -0.19 1.92 7.08
CA ASN A 101 -1.12 0.83 6.83
C ASN A 101 -0.58 -0.54 7.26
N TRP A 102 0.72 -0.69 7.47
CA TRP A 102 1.37 -1.97 7.81
C TRP A 102 2.17 -1.90 9.11
N THR A 103 3.18 -1.04 9.18
CA THR A 103 4.09 -0.98 10.33
C THR A 103 3.40 -0.48 11.59
N GLY A 104 2.64 0.60 11.51
CA GLY A 104 1.96 1.17 12.66
C GLY A 104 0.92 0.21 13.27
N PRO A 105 0.00 -0.38 12.45
CA PRO A 105 -0.90 -1.43 12.94
C PRO A 105 -0.18 -2.64 13.52
N LEU A 106 0.94 -3.07 12.92
CA LEU A 106 1.77 -4.14 13.44
C LEU A 106 2.36 -3.79 14.81
N LEU A 107 2.87 -2.56 14.98
CA LEU A 107 3.41 -2.08 16.26
C LEU A 107 2.33 -2.00 17.34
N LEU A 108 1.12 -1.54 16.99
CA LEU A 108 -0.01 -1.50 17.91
C LEU A 108 -0.46 -2.90 18.35
N ASP A 109 -0.36 -3.90 17.47
CA ASP A 109 -0.75 -5.30 17.73
C ASP A 109 0.35 -6.07 18.49
N MET A 110 1.60 -6.01 18.03
CA MET A 110 2.69 -6.88 18.45
C MET A 110 3.92 -6.16 19.02
N GLY A 111 4.04 -4.84 18.86
CA GLY A 111 5.18 -4.06 19.33
C GLY A 111 5.21 -3.96 20.86
N THR A 112 6.41 -3.70 21.42
CA THR A 112 6.56 -3.36 22.82
C THR A 112 6.00 -1.96 23.11
N GLU A 113 5.83 -1.64 24.40
CA GLU A 113 5.41 -0.29 24.80
C GLU A 113 6.44 0.77 24.36
N GLU A 114 7.71 0.43 24.45
CA GLU A 114 8.82 1.29 23.98
C GLU A 114 8.74 1.53 22.47
N ASP A 115 8.48 0.49 21.66
CA ASP A 115 8.32 0.62 20.21
C ASP A 115 7.16 1.53 19.84
N ARG A 116 6.01 1.39 20.50
CA ARG A 116 4.84 2.23 20.26
C ARG A 116 5.13 3.70 20.52
N HIS A 117 5.70 4.03 21.67
CA HIS A 117 6.09 5.40 22.02
C HIS A 117 7.15 5.97 21.07
N LYS A 118 8.09 5.13 20.64
CA LYS A 118 9.20 5.53 19.78
C LYS A 118 8.76 5.85 18.35
N TYR A 119 7.85 5.06 17.77
CA TYR A 119 7.64 5.07 16.34
C TYR A 119 6.26 5.61 15.88
N ILE A 120 5.19 5.43 16.64
CA ILE A 120 3.82 5.67 16.17
C ILE A 120 3.62 7.14 15.75
N LYS A 121 4.02 8.10 16.60
CA LYS A 121 3.89 9.53 16.28
C LYS A 121 4.68 9.92 15.02
N GLY A 122 5.92 9.42 14.89
CA GLY A 122 6.77 9.68 13.73
C GLY A 122 6.19 9.10 12.43
N ILE A 123 5.51 7.96 12.52
CA ILE A 123 4.77 7.35 11.39
C ILE A 123 3.64 8.28 10.93
N LEU A 124 2.80 8.76 11.84
CA LEU A 124 1.63 9.59 11.53
C LEU A 124 2.06 10.96 10.98
N SER A 125 3.04 11.60 11.59
CA SER A 125 3.53 12.93 11.21
C SER A 125 4.39 12.96 9.96
N ALA A 126 4.71 11.80 9.36
CA ALA A 126 5.71 11.65 8.28
C ALA A 126 7.12 12.14 8.67
N GLU A 127 7.44 12.17 9.96
CA GLU A 127 8.82 12.41 10.43
C GLU A 127 9.68 11.16 10.23
N ASP A 128 9.10 9.99 10.44
CA ASP A 128 9.71 8.68 10.27
C ASP A 128 9.07 7.94 9.10
N ILE A 129 9.68 8.00 7.93
CA ILE A 129 9.24 7.24 6.75
C ILE A 129 9.75 5.81 6.86
N TRP A 130 8.87 4.86 6.57
CA TRP A 130 9.12 3.44 6.64
C TRP A 130 9.13 2.78 5.27
N CYS A 131 9.99 1.79 5.10
CA CYS A 131 9.99 0.89 3.95
C CYS A 131 9.92 -0.57 4.40
N GLN A 132 9.72 -1.48 3.42
CA GLN A 132 9.63 -2.92 3.66
C GLN A 132 10.79 -3.65 2.98
N GLY A 133 11.55 -4.42 3.75
CA GLY A 133 12.66 -5.25 3.30
C GLY A 133 12.34 -6.73 3.40
N PHE A 134 11.46 -7.23 2.51
CA PHE A 134 11.05 -8.63 2.47
C PHE A 134 11.70 -9.37 1.30
N SER A 135 11.33 -9.02 0.08
CA SER A 135 11.80 -9.69 -1.14
C SER A 135 13.30 -9.55 -1.36
N GLU A 136 13.91 -10.60 -1.87
CA GLU A 136 15.31 -10.64 -2.32
C GLU A 136 15.36 -10.94 -3.83
N PRO A 137 16.49 -10.68 -4.51
CA PRO A 137 16.60 -10.96 -5.95
C PRO A 137 16.17 -12.37 -6.33
N GLU A 138 16.50 -13.37 -5.52
CA GLU A 138 16.17 -14.79 -5.78
C GLU A 138 14.88 -15.25 -5.05
N ASN A 139 14.37 -14.49 -4.07
CA ASN A 139 13.31 -14.92 -3.17
C ASN A 139 12.19 -13.84 -3.05
N GLY A 140 11.32 -13.74 -4.04
CA GLY A 140 10.12 -12.92 -4.00
C GLY A 140 8.90 -13.71 -3.51
N SER A 141 8.36 -14.59 -4.37
CA SER A 141 7.22 -15.45 -4.03
C SER A 141 7.54 -16.48 -2.95
N ASP A 142 8.76 -17.01 -2.92
CA ASP A 142 9.26 -17.89 -1.85
C ASP A 142 9.93 -17.08 -0.73
N LEU A 143 9.18 -16.18 -0.12
CA LEU A 143 9.65 -15.30 0.95
C LEU A 143 10.26 -16.06 2.14
N GLY A 144 9.75 -17.24 2.47
CA GLY A 144 10.28 -18.09 3.54
C GLY A 144 11.74 -18.52 3.32
N ASN A 145 12.21 -18.43 2.09
CA ASN A 145 13.59 -18.79 1.73
C ASN A 145 14.54 -17.57 1.68
N ALA A 146 14.17 -16.45 2.30
CA ALA A 146 15.02 -15.26 2.40
C ALA A 146 16.39 -15.59 3.00
N GLN A 147 17.46 -15.03 2.42
CA GLN A 147 18.86 -15.35 2.70
C GLN A 147 19.69 -14.22 3.30
N LEU A 148 19.17 -12.98 3.36
CA LEU A 148 19.86 -11.87 4.03
C LEU A 148 20.19 -12.30 5.46
N LYS A 149 21.50 -12.32 5.80
CA LYS A 149 22.01 -12.80 7.08
C LYS A 149 21.89 -11.71 8.13
N ALA A 150 21.54 -12.09 9.36
CA ALA A 150 21.62 -11.27 10.55
C ALA A 150 22.35 -12.07 11.65
N VAL A 151 23.64 -11.82 11.83
CA VAL A 151 24.48 -12.55 12.80
C VAL A 151 24.58 -11.74 14.07
N ARG A 152 24.23 -12.35 15.22
CA ARG A 152 24.32 -11.67 16.50
C ARG A 152 25.76 -11.60 16.99
N GLU A 153 26.22 -10.39 17.31
CA GLU A 153 27.53 -10.10 17.93
C GLU A 153 27.31 -9.23 19.16
N GLY A 154 27.22 -9.86 20.33
CA GLY A 154 26.95 -9.15 21.60
C GLY A 154 25.55 -8.49 21.57
N ASP A 155 25.54 -7.16 21.70
CA ASP A 155 24.31 -6.34 21.73
C ASP A 155 23.90 -5.81 20.35
N GLU A 156 24.47 -6.34 19.28
CA GLU A 156 24.20 -5.94 17.89
C GLU A 156 23.92 -7.15 17.00
N TYR A 157 23.28 -6.88 15.85
CA TYR A 157 23.24 -7.78 14.71
C TYR A 157 24.00 -7.19 13.54
N VAL A 158 24.83 -8.02 12.89
CA VAL A 158 25.56 -7.69 11.66
C VAL A 158 24.78 -8.21 10.48
N LEU A 159 24.35 -7.30 9.60
CA LEU A 159 23.52 -7.59 8.44
C LEU A 159 24.38 -7.68 7.18
N ASN A 160 24.19 -8.76 6.40
CA ASN A 160 24.85 -8.96 5.11
C ASN A 160 23.87 -9.58 4.08
N GLY A 161 23.79 -8.95 2.91
CA GLY A 161 22.90 -9.37 1.81
C GLY A 161 22.20 -8.23 1.12
N SER A 162 21.08 -8.50 0.44
CA SER A 162 20.31 -7.43 -0.20
C SER A 162 18.81 -7.71 -0.20
N LYS A 163 18.03 -6.64 -0.24
CA LYS A 163 16.58 -6.62 -0.45
C LYS A 163 16.27 -5.88 -1.75
N ILE A 164 15.20 -6.29 -2.42
CA ILE A 164 14.76 -5.67 -3.68
C ILE A 164 13.28 -5.28 -3.61
N TRP A 165 12.87 -4.40 -4.50
CA TRP A 165 11.52 -3.81 -4.52
C TRP A 165 11.18 -3.06 -3.24
N THR A 166 12.21 -2.47 -2.61
CA THR A 166 12.05 -1.67 -1.40
C THR A 166 11.44 -0.33 -1.78
N THR A 167 10.13 -0.18 -1.58
CA THR A 167 9.41 1.05 -1.89
C THR A 167 9.92 2.20 -1.03
N GLN A 168 10.30 3.32 -1.66
CA GLN A 168 10.83 4.52 -1.00
C GLN A 168 12.09 4.28 -0.14
N GLY A 169 12.86 3.21 -0.40
CA GLY A 169 14.02 2.85 0.41
C GLY A 169 15.09 3.95 0.48
N ASN A 170 15.22 4.79 -0.56
CA ASN A 170 16.12 5.96 -0.57
C ASN A 170 15.70 7.06 0.41
N TYR A 171 14.41 7.18 0.71
CA TYR A 171 13.85 8.18 1.62
C TYR A 171 13.62 7.64 3.03
N ALA A 172 13.44 6.33 3.18
CA ALA A 172 13.08 5.70 4.44
C ALA A 172 14.12 5.93 5.53
N LYS A 173 13.64 6.21 6.74
CA LYS A 173 14.44 6.27 7.97
C LYS A 173 14.55 4.90 8.63
N TYR A 174 13.49 4.09 8.50
CA TYR A 174 13.38 2.74 9.05
C TYR A 174 12.84 1.72 8.04
N MET A 175 13.16 0.46 8.27
CA MET A 175 12.71 -0.68 7.48
C MET A 175 12.12 -1.76 8.39
N ILE A 176 10.94 -2.27 8.06
CA ILE A 176 10.52 -3.57 8.55
C ILE A 176 11.27 -4.64 7.76
N LEU A 177 12.21 -5.31 8.41
CA LEU A 177 13.19 -6.20 7.77
C LEU A 177 13.02 -7.64 8.21
N LEU A 178 12.86 -8.56 7.24
CA LEU A 178 12.92 -9.99 7.47
C LEU A 178 14.32 -10.51 7.11
N ALA A 179 15.01 -11.13 8.06
CA ALA A 179 16.39 -11.61 7.87
C ALA A 179 16.57 -13.00 8.50
N ARG A 180 17.58 -13.72 8.04
CA ARG A 180 17.95 -15.06 8.54
C ARG A 180 18.97 -14.95 9.65
N THR A 181 18.57 -15.33 10.87
CA THR A 181 19.43 -15.39 12.04
C THR A 181 19.97 -16.81 12.27
N ASN A 182 19.23 -17.86 11.88
CA ASN A 182 19.66 -19.24 12.02
C ASN A 182 19.53 -20.01 10.68
N PRO A 183 20.66 -20.25 9.97
CA PRO A 183 20.66 -21.03 8.73
C PRO A 183 20.40 -22.52 8.95
N ASP A 184 20.68 -23.05 10.15
CA ASP A 184 20.57 -24.47 10.50
C ASP A 184 19.24 -24.81 11.20
N ALA A 185 18.27 -23.90 11.13
CA ALA A 185 16.95 -24.11 11.71
C ALA A 185 16.24 -25.34 11.08
N PRO A 186 15.34 -26.03 11.84
CA PRO A 186 14.69 -27.28 11.39
C PRO A 186 13.82 -27.11 10.15
N ASN A 187 13.45 -25.89 9.80
CA ASN A 187 12.77 -25.55 8.58
C ASN A 187 13.07 -24.09 8.19
N LYS A 188 12.78 -23.73 6.94
CA LYS A 188 13.11 -22.40 6.39
C LYS A 188 12.47 -21.23 7.13
N TYR A 189 11.37 -21.42 7.83
CA TYR A 189 10.63 -20.38 8.53
C TYR A 189 11.18 -20.09 9.93
N ALA A 190 11.61 -21.14 10.64
CA ALA A 190 12.12 -21.03 12.01
C ALA A 190 13.49 -20.33 12.11
N GLY A 191 14.21 -20.18 10.99
CA GLY A 191 15.49 -19.45 10.94
C GLY A 191 15.35 -17.97 10.68
N LEU A 192 14.14 -17.43 10.55
CA LEU A 192 13.88 -16.04 10.21
C LEU A 192 13.54 -15.21 11.44
N SER A 193 14.09 -14.01 11.52
CA SER A 193 13.80 -12.99 12.54
C SER A 193 13.37 -11.68 11.90
N PHE A 194 12.64 -10.87 12.65
CA PHE A 194 12.06 -9.63 12.16
C PHE A 194 12.66 -8.42 12.90
N PHE A 195 13.02 -7.38 12.17
CA PHE A 195 13.70 -6.22 12.73
C PHE A 195 13.04 -4.90 12.33
N LEU A 196 13.05 -3.95 13.24
CA LEU A 196 12.75 -2.53 13.01
C LEU A 196 14.08 -1.82 12.71
N ALA A 197 14.62 -2.03 11.51
CA ALA A 197 15.99 -1.66 11.19
C ALA A 197 16.13 -0.19 10.76
N PRO A 198 17.08 0.58 11.30
CA PRO A 198 17.41 1.90 10.77
C PRO A 198 18.06 1.79 9.40
N MET A 199 17.72 2.73 8.50
CA MET A 199 18.21 2.75 7.12
C MET A 199 19.39 3.70 6.90
N LYS A 200 19.54 4.72 7.72
CA LYS A 200 20.60 5.75 7.60
C LYS A 200 21.77 5.43 8.51
N ILE A 201 22.42 4.30 8.27
CA ILE A 201 23.58 3.79 9.03
C ILE A 201 24.70 3.35 8.07
N PRO A 202 25.95 3.26 8.54
CA PRO A 202 27.03 2.67 7.75
C PRO A 202 26.72 1.24 7.31
N GLY A 203 27.13 0.89 6.09
CA GLY A 203 26.89 -0.43 5.52
C GLY A 203 25.53 -0.61 4.86
N VAL A 204 24.63 0.38 4.88
CA VAL A 204 23.36 0.35 4.11
C VAL A 204 23.48 1.27 2.90
N GLU A 205 23.30 0.70 1.73
CA GLU A 205 23.28 1.41 0.43
C GLU A 205 21.97 1.12 -0.29
N THR A 206 21.35 2.14 -0.89
CA THR A 206 20.14 2.01 -1.71
C THR A 206 20.43 2.40 -3.15
N ARG A 207 19.97 1.59 -4.10
CA ARG A 207 20.07 1.87 -5.54
C ARG A 207 18.68 1.94 -6.15
N PRO A 208 18.26 3.09 -6.70
CA PRO A 208 16.97 3.24 -7.34
C PRO A 208 16.77 2.28 -8.52
N ILE A 209 15.57 1.74 -8.67
CA ILE A 209 15.18 0.89 -9.78
C ILE A 209 14.22 1.66 -10.67
N ARG A 210 14.58 1.84 -11.95
CA ARG A 210 13.70 2.45 -12.93
C ARG A 210 12.58 1.49 -13.32
N LYS A 211 11.35 1.92 -13.09
CA LYS A 211 10.14 1.14 -13.43
C LYS A 211 9.79 1.27 -14.92
N LEU A 212 8.82 0.47 -15.36
CA LEU A 212 8.25 0.54 -16.70
C LEU A 212 7.63 1.92 -17.01
N THR A 213 7.11 2.59 -15.99
CA THR A 213 6.58 3.96 -16.05
C THR A 213 7.66 5.05 -16.16
N GLY A 214 8.93 4.70 -16.05
CA GLY A 214 10.06 5.64 -16.06
C GLY A 214 10.46 6.19 -14.70
N GLU A 215 9.66 6.03 -13.67
CA GLU A 215 9.85 6.54 -12.31
C GLU A 215 10.73 5.62 -11.46
N PHE A 216 11.22 6.13 -10.30
CA PHE A 216 12.18 5.47 -9.40
C PHE A 216 11.60 5.18 -8.01
N GLY A 217 10.34 4.76 -7.92
CA GLY A 217 9.67 4.52 -6.64
C GLY A 217 10.16 3.29 -5.84
N PHE A 218 11.00 2.43 -6.42
CA PHE A 218 11.61 1.27 -5.78
C PHE A 218 13.12 1.38 -5.71
N THR A 219 13.71 0.68 -4.73
CA THR A 219 15.17 0.49 -4.62
C THR A 219 15.53 -0.97 -4.44
N GLN A 220 16.76 -1.32 -4.82
CA GLN A 220 17.49 -2.43 -4.23
C GLN A 220 18.29 -1.87 -3.05
N THR A 221 18.22 -2.54 -1.90
CA THR A 221 18.90 -2.15 -0.67
C THR A 221 19.97 -3.19 -0.34
N PHE A 222 21.20 -2.75 -0.21
CA PHE A 222 22.36 -3.59 0.11
C PHE A 222 22.77 -3.38 1.56
N PHE A 223 23.15 -4.47 2.21
CA PHE A 223 23.68 -4.50 3.56
C PHE A 223 25.08 -5.15 3.50
N THR A 224 26.10 -4.41 3.92
CA THR A 224 27.49 -4.85 3.96
C THR A 224 28.04 -4.52 5.34
N ASP A 225 28.13 -5.54 6.18
CA ASP A 225 28.51 -5.43 7.60
C ASP A 225 27.75 -4.31 8.35
N ALA A 226 26.48 -4.10 7.96
CA ALA A 226 25.63 -3.09 8.57
C ALA A 226 25.23 -3.53 9.99
N ARG A 227 25.52 -2.69 10.99
CA ARG A 227 25.29 -3.01 12.40
C ARG A 227 24.04 -2.33 12.93
N ILE A 228 23.16 -3.11 13.50
CA ILE A 228 21.94 -2.62 14.17
C ILE A 228 21.90 -3.10 15.62
N PRO A 229 21.41 -2.30 16.58
CA PRO A 229 21.23 -2.73 17.97
C PRO A 229 20.36 -3.97 18.08
N ALA A 230 20.64 -4.86 19.02
CA ALA A 230 19.80 -6.04 19.29
C ALA A 230 18.36 -5.65 19.69
N SER A 231 18.15 -4.46 20.24
CA SER A 231 16.81 -3.90 20.53
C SER A 231 15.97 -3.62 19.29
N CYS A 232 16.55 -3.68 18.08
CA CYS A 232 15.77 -3.61 16.83
C CYS A 232 15.01 -4.90 16.51
N LEU A 233 15.28 -6.01 17.22
CA LEU A 233 14.56 -7.27 17.06
C LEU A 233 13.12 -7.09 17.55
N MET A 234 12.15 -7.37 16.67
CA MET A 234 10.74 -7.38 17.02
C MET A 234 10.25 -8.81 17.27
N GLY A 235 9.74 -9.06 18.46
CA GLY A 235 9.43 -10.41 18.92
C GLY A 235 10.68 -11.17 19.36
N GLU A 236 10.69 -12.50 19.20
CA GLU A 236 11.81 -13.37 19.54
C GLU A 236 12.60 -13.79 18.32
N GLU A 237 13.88 -14.11 18.49
CA GLU A 237 14.71 -14.67 17.43
C GLU A 237 14.13 -15.99 16.91
N GLY A 238 14.05 -16.16 15.61
CA GLY A 238 13.42 -17.31 14.96
C GLY A 238 11.89 -17.20 14.78
N GLN A 239 11.22 -16.19 15.33
CA GLN A 239 9.79 -15.95 15.16
C GLN A 239 9.45 -14.94 14.05
N GLY A 240 10.43 -14.50 13.27
CA GLY A 240 10.23 -13.49 12.23
C GLY A 240 9.19 -13.83 11.18
N TRP A 241 8.99 -15.13 10.90
CA TRP A 241 7.95 -15.57 9.98
C TRP A 241 6.54 -15.26 10.50
N LEU A 242 6.29 -15.43 11.78
CA LEU A 242 5.00 -15.10 12.40
C LEU A 242 4.70 -13.60 12.26
N VAL A 243 5.69 -12.75 12.55
CA VAL A 243 5.56 -11.30 12.44
C VAL A 243 5.36 -10.87 10.98
N ALA A 244 6.10 -11.48 10.05
CA ALA A 244 5.95 -11.22 8.61
C ALA A 244 4.54 -11.59 8.11
N MET A 245 4.00 -12.75 8.52
CA MET A 245 2.63 -13.14 8.15
C MET A 245 1.60 -12.16 8.70
N ARG A 246 1.78 -11.67 9.94
CA ARG A 246 0.94 -10.63 10.54
C ARG A 246 1.00 -9.32 9.73
N THR A 247 2.19 -8.91 9.31
CA THR A 247 2.38 -7.74 8.44
C THR A 247 1.62 -7.90 7.12
N LEU A 248 1.70 -9.07 6.49
CA LEU A 248 1.00 -9.37 5.23
C LEU A 248 -0.53 -9.41 5.39
N GLU A 249 -1.06 -9.72 6.57
CA GLU A 249 -2.51 -9.59 6.86
C GLU A 249 -2.96 -8.12 6.80
N TYR A 250 -2.16 -7.20 7.37
CA TYR A 250 -2.42 -5.77 7.27
C TYR A 250 -2.28 -5.25 5.83
N GLU A 251 -1.23 -5.65 5.12
CA GLU A 251 -0.99 -5.30 3.71
C GLU A 251 -2.19 -5.67 2.81
N ARG A 252 -2.81 -6.82 3.06
CA ARG A 252 -3.95 -7.33 2.30
C ARG A 252 -5.30 -6.80 2.79
N GLY A 253 -5.32 -5.91 3.77
CA GLY A 253 -6.55 -5.37 4.34
C GLY A 253 -7.41 -6.39 5.11
N ALA A 254 -6.82 -7.50 5.52
CA ALA A 254 -7.51 -8.57 6.23
C ALA A 254 -7.72 -8.26 7.72
N ARG A 255 -7.03 -7.24 8.25
CA ARG A 255 -7.16 -6.75 9.61
C ARG A 255 -7.54 -5.28 9.65
N ALA A 256 -8.35 -4.91 10.65
CA ALA A 256 -8.62 -3.53 11.00
C ALA A 256 -7.39 -2.89 11.69
N GLY A 257 -7.34 -1.56 11.76
CA GLY A 257 -6.32 -0.82 12.51
C GLY A 257 -5.50 0.16 11.67
N GLN A 258 -5.82 0.33 10.41
CA GLN A 258 -5.17 1.33 9.53
C GLN A 258 -5.52 2.76 9.98
N ALA A 259 -4.56 3.69 9.85
CA ALA A 259 -4.74 5.09 10.18
C ALA A 259 -5.63 5.87 9.19
N GLY A 260 -6.09 5.21 8.13
CA GLY A 260 -7.05 5.75 7.18
C GLY A 260 -6.47 6.58 6.03
N GLY A 261 -5.16 6.60 5.85
CA GLY A 261 -4.58 7.16 4.63
C GLY A 261 -4.89 6.27 3.42
N TYR A 262 -5.24 6.83 2.27
CA TYR A 262 -5.27 6.04 1.06
C TYR A 262 -3.91 6.10 0.34
N ILE A 263 -3.56 5.00 -0.32
CA ILE A 263 -2.21 4.75 -0.86
C ILE A 263 -2.16 4.79 -2.38
N MET A 264 -3.31 4.85 -3.02
CA MET A 264 -3.47 4.84 -4.47
C MET A 264 -4.57 5.80 -4.87
N THR A 265 -4.40 6.49 -6.00
CA THR A 265 -5.51 7.16 -6.66
C THR A 265 -6.54 6.09 -7.08
N GLU A 266 -7.77 6.21 -6.58
CA GLU A 266 -8.83 5.27 -6.94
C GLU A 266 -9.23 5.48 -8.40
N PHE A 267 -9.05 4.45 -9.22
CA PHE A 267 -9.68 4.40 -10.53
C PHE A 267 -11.15 4.05 -10.35
N ASP A 268 -12.00 5.03 -10.62
CA ASP A 268 -13.42 4.77 -10.73
C ASP A 268 -13.71 4.16 -12.12
N ALA A 269 -14.35 2.99 -12.16
CA ALA A 269 -14.77 2.39 -13.42
C ALA A 269 -15.66 3.31 -14.26
N PHE A 270 -16.33 4.28 -13.64
CA PHE A 270 -17.12 5.29 -14.38
C PHE A 270 -16.25 6.29 -15.14
N GLN A 271 -14.98 6.50 -14.75
CA GLN A 271 -14.07 7.34 -15.54
C GLN A 271 -13.82 6.78 -16.93
N ILE A 272 -13.88 5.43 -17.09
CA ILE A 272 -13.74 4.82 -18.41
C ILE A 272 -14.98 5.05 -19.29
N VAL A 273 -16.17 5.22 -18.69
CA VAL A 273 -17.38 5.61 -19.41
C VAL A 273 -17.24 7.02 -19.97
N ASP A 274 -16.69 7.94 -19.19
CA ASP A 274 -16.44 9.31 -19.63
C ASP A 274 -15.33 9.37 -20.70
N LEU A 275 -14.31 8.52 -20.58
CA LEU A 275 -13.32 8.34 -21.64
C LEU A 275 -14.00 7.86 -22.95
N ALA A 276 -14.87 6.83 -22.89
CA ALA A 276 -15.54 6.29 -24.06
C ALA A 276 -16.50 7.31 -24.73
N ARG A 277 -17.07 8.24 -23.96
CA ARG A 277 -17.90 9.34 -24.51
C ARG A 277 -17.07 10.38 -25.25
N ARG A 278 -15.82 10.62 -24.84
CA ARG A 278 -14.91 11.62 -25.41
C ARG A 278 -14.01 11.07 -26.52
N ALA A 279 -13.62 9.81 -26.41
CA ALA A 279 -12.79 9.14 -27.40
C ALA A 279 -13.56 8.97 -28.71
N THR A 280 -12.89 9.25 -29.83
CA THR A 280 -13.51 9.15 -31.16
C THR A 280 -13.02 7.88 -31.87
N ARG A 281 -13.96 7.11 -32.41
CA ARG A 281 -13.70 5.93 -33.23
C ARG A 281 -14.50 6.00 -34.52
N ALA A 282 -13.80 5.88 -35.65
CA ALA A 282 -14.43 5.99 -36.98
C ALA A 282 -15.31 7.25 -37.17
N GLY A 283 -14.94 8.37 -36.53
CA GLY A 283 -15.64 9.66 -36.64
C GLY A 283 -16.81 9.84 -35.67
N ALA A 284 -17.09 8.88 -34.78
CA ALA A 284 -18.14 8.97 -33.77
C ALA A 284 -17.58 8.69 -32.35
N PRO A 285 -18.28 9.09 -31.26
CA PRO A 285 -17.92 8.70 -29.91
C PRO A 285 -17.77 7.17 -29.75
N ALA A 286 -16.71 6.71 -29.11
CA ALA A 286 -16.43 5.28 -28.96
C ALA A 286 -17.57 4.52 -28.24
N ILE A 287 -18.33 5.19 -27.37
CA ILE A 287 -19.48 4.61 -26.67
C ILE A 287 -20.64 4.25 -27.63
N GLU A 288 -20.67 4.81 -28.85
CA GLU A 288 -21.70 4.50 -29.86
C GLU A 288 -21.37 3.21 -30.61
N ASP A 289 -20.12 2.74 -30.59
CA ASP A 289 -19.73 1.44 -31.11
C ASP A 289 -20.33 0.35 -30.20
N PRO A 290 -21.25 -0.52 -30.76
CA PRO A 290 -21.94 -1.51 -29.93
C PRO A 290 -21.01 -2.54 -29.29
N VAL A 291 -19.86 -2.88 -29.92
CA VAL A 291 -18.90 -3.85 -29.40
C VAL A 291 -18.12 -3.25 -28.24
N LEU A 292 -17.70 -1.98 -28.35
CA LEU A 292 -17.00 -1.28 -27.26
C LEU A 292 -17.94 -1.01 -26.10
N ARG A 293 -19.20 -0.65 -26.38
CA ARG A 293 -20.20 -0.41 -25.34
C ARG A 293 -20.54 -1.67 -24.57
N ASP A 294 -20.64 -2.82 -25.22
CA ASP A 294 -20.87 -4.11 -24.58
C ASP A 294 -19.74 -4.44 -23.58
N LYS A 295 -18.50 -4.35 -24.03
CA LYS A 295 -17.32 -4.52 -23.15
C LYS A 295 -17.29 -3.51 -21.99
N LEU A 296 -17.68 -2.27 -22.22
CA LEU A 296 -17.76 -1.24 -21.20
C LEU A 296 -18.78 -1.58 -20.12
N VAL A 297 -19.95 -2.11 -20.54
CA VAL A 297 -20.99 -2.58 -19.61
C VAL A 297 -20.47 -3.71 -18.73
N ASP A 298 -19.73 -4.68 -19.30
CA ASP A 298 -19.10 -5.76 -18.53
C ASP A 298 -18.16 -5.22 -17.44
N PHE A 299 -17.32 -4.23 -17.75
CA PHE A 299 -16.46 -3.58 -16.75
C PHE A 299 -17.26 -2.88 -15.66
N VAL A 300 -18.34 -2.19 -15.99
CA VAL A 300 -19.21 -1.51 -15.01
C VAL A 300 -19.89 -2.53 -14.07
N ILE A 301 -20.41 -3.63 -14.64
CA ILE A 301 -21.01 -4.72 -13.85
C ILE A 301 -19.99 -5.35 -12.91
N GLU A 302 -18.79 -5.68 -13.42
CA GLU A 302 -17.72 -6.26 -12.61
C GLU A 302 -17.28 -5.31 -11.50
N ALA A 303 -17.07 -4.02 -11.79
CA ALA A 303 -16.73 -3.01 -10.80
C ALA A 303 -17.76 -2.92 -9.67
N GLN A 304 -19.04 -2.95 -10.03
CA GLN A 304 -20.13 -2.96 -9.04
C GLN A 304 -20.11 -4.24 -8.20
N GLY A 305 -19.84 -5.40 -8.80
CA GLY A 305 -19.68 -6.67 -8.12
C GLY A 305 -18.52 -6.62 -7.11
N LEU A 306 -17.35 -6.09 -7.51
CA LEU A 306 -16.19 -5.90 -6.63
C LEU A 306 -16.48 -4.97 -5.46
N LYS A 307 -17.19 -3.87 -5.70
CA LYS A 307 -17.63 -2.95 -4.65
C LYS A 307 -18.54 -3.65 -3.63
N LEU A 308 -19.51 -4.43 -4.09
CA LEU A 308 -20.40 -5.20 -3.21
C LEU A 308 -19.65 -6.29 -2.44
N CYS A 309 -18.68 -6.98 -3.05
CA CYS A 309 -17.80 -7.93 -2.36
C CYS A 309 -16.99 -7.27 -1.24
N LYS A 310 -16.45 -6.06 -1.49
CA LYS A 310 -15.75 -5.27 -0.45
C LYS A 310 -16.70 -4.88 0.70
N GLN A 311 -17.91 -4.43 0.39
CA GLN A 311 -18.92 -4.11 1.40
C GLN A 311 -19.32 -5.34 2.21
N ARG A 312 -19.54 -6.49 1.55
CA ARG A 312 -19.80 -7.78 2.21
C ARG A 312 -18.67 -8.14 3.17
N GLY A 313 -17.41 -7.88 2.79
CA GLY A 313 -16.24 -8.14 3.62
C GLY A 313 -16.25 -7.38 4.96
N ALA A 314 -16.92 -6.22 5.03
CA ALA A 314 -17.08 -5.44 6.25
C ALA A 314 -18.20 -5.95 7.18
N ILE A 315 -19.04 -6.89 6.73
CA ILE A 315 -20.17 -7.42 7.49
C ILE A 315 -19.72 -8.71 8.22
N ALA A 316 -19.30 -8.57 9.50
CA ALA A 316 -18.73 -9.66 10.28
C ALA A 316 -19.59 -10.96 10.29
N PRO A 317 -20.92 -10.94 10.48
CA PRO A 317 -21.71 -12.16 10.44
C PRO A 317 -21.64 -12.97 9.13
N LEU A 318 -21.37 -12.28 7.99
CA LEU A 318 -21.25 -12.95 6.69
C LEU A 318 -19.87 -13.58 6.43
N ASN A 319 -18.90 -13.36 7.34
CA ASN A 319 -17.51 -13.79 7.16
C ASN A 319 -17.03 -14.71 8.30
N GLN A 320 -17.91 -15.14 9.22
CA GLN A 320 -17.53 -15.89 10.43
C GLN A 320 -16.81 -17.21 10.11
N GLU A 321 -17.24 -17.92 9.09
CA GLU A 321 -16.67 -19.24 8.75
C GLU A 321 -15.31 -19.13 8.05
N ARG A 322 -15.09 -18.08 7.27
CA ARG A 322 -13.87 -17.90 6.45
C ARG A 322 -13.47 -16.43 6.35
N PRO A 323 -13.02 -15.80 7.45
CA PRO A 323 -12.78 -14.35 7.52
C PRO A 323 -11.72 -13.85 6.53
N MET A 324 -10.73 -14.67 6.18
CA MET A 324 -9.68 -14.32 5.22
C MET A 324 -10.09 -14.53 3.75
N GLY A 325 -11.12 -15.32 3.48
CA GLY A 325 -11.47 -15.77 2.13
C GLY A 325 -11.83 -14.62 1.19
N LEU A 326 -12.62 -13.67 1.67
CA LEU A 326 -13.02 -12.51 0.87
C LEU A 326 -11.86 -11.55 0.62
N ALA A 327 -11.04 -11.27 1.62
CA ALA A 327 -9.91 -10.34 1.47
C ALA A 327 -8.90 -10.84 0.43
N LEU A 328 -8.54 -12.14 0.48
CA LEU A 328 -7.63 -12.77 -0.46
C LEU A 328 -8.21 -12.85 -1.88
N SER A 329 -9.50 -13.22 -2.00
CA SER A 329 -10.19 -13.27 -3.29
C SER A 329 -10.35 -11.87 -3.90
N ASN A 330 -10.69 -10.87 -3.09
CA ASN A 330 -10.82 -9.48 -3.53
C ASN A 330 -9.50 -8.94 -4.10
N LYS A 331 -8.35 -9.28 -3.50
CA LYS A 331 -7.03 -8.88 -4.03
C LYS A 331 -6.85 -9.39 -5.45
N VAL A 332 -7.09 -10.68 -5.70
CA VAL A 332 -6.95 -11.27 -7.05
C VAL A 332 -7.92 -10.63 -8.03
N MET A 333 -9.21 -10.58 -7.69
CA MET A 333 -10.25 -10.07 -8.57
C MET A 333 -10.01 -8.59 -8.93
N TRP A 334 -9.68 -7.75 -7.92
CA TRP A 334 -9.43 -6.33 -8.12
C TRP A 334 -8.20 -6.06 -8.98
N THR A 335 -7.09 -6.74 -8.72
CA THR A 335 -5.85 -6.49 -9.46
C THR A 335 -5.92 -6.97 -10.92
N GLU A 336 -6.57 -8.09 -11.17
CA GLU A 336 -6.83 -8.56 -12.53
C GLU A 336 -7.84 -7.65 -13.27
N PHE A 337 -8.84 -7.15 -12.57
CA PHE A 337 -9.80 -6.18 -13.09
C PHE A 337 -9.10 -4.89 -13.53
N ILE A 338 -8.30 -4.27 -12.65
CA ILE A 338 -7.58 -3.01 -12.94
C ILE A 338 -6.65 -3.18 -14.13
N ARG A 339 -5.95 -4.31 -14.26
CA ARG A 339 -5.10 -4.58 -15.42
C ARG A 339 -5.91 -4.59 -16.73
N ARG A 340 -7.02 -5.33 -16.77
CA ARG A 340 -7.90 -5.39 -17.95
C ARG A 340 -8.60 -4.06 -18.26
N LEU A 341 -9.02 -3.34 -17.23
CA LEU A 341 -9.64 -2.01 -17.36
C LEU A 341 -8.69 -1.02 -18.04
N ASN A 342 -7.44 -0.93 -17.57
CA ASN A 342 -6.45 -0.04 -18.15
C ASN A 342 -6.03 -0.46 -19.57
N GLU A 343 -5.95 -1.76 -19.85
CA GLU A 343 -5.74 -2.27 -21.22
C GLU A 343 -6.88 -1.86 -22.15
N PHE A 344 -8.13 -1.95 -21.68
CA PHE A 344 -9.29 -1.49 -22.44
C PHE A 344 -9.28 0.04 -22.65
N ALA A 345 -8.87 0.82 -21.66
CA ALA A 345 -8.68 2.26 -21.80
C ALA A 345 -7.70 2.60 -22.93
N MET A 346 -6.58 1.87 -23.04
CA MET A 346 -5.64 2.03 -24.17
C MET A 346 -6.28 1.72 -25.51
N THR A 347 -7.21 0.77 -25.58
CA THR A 347 -8.00 0.49 -26.77
C THR A 347 -8.90 1.66 -27.15
N LEU A 348 -9.51 2.33 -26.17
CA LEU A 348 -10.36 3.50 -26.38
C LEU A 348 -9.57 4.73 -26.84
N THR A 349 -8.39 4.97 -26.27
CA THR A 349 -7.53 6.10 -26.62
C THR A 349 -6.86 5.94 -27.99
N GLY A 350 -6.75 4.71 -28.50
CA GLY A 350 -6.15 4.40 -29.79
C GLY A 350 -4.72 4.94 -29.91
N ALA A 351 -4.37 5.59 -31.04
CA ALA A 351 -3.03 6.14 -31.24
C ALA A 351 -2.63 7.21 -30.20
N ALA A 352 -3.62 7.96 -29.68
CA ALA A 352 -3.37 8.97 -28.65
C ALA A 352 -2.93 8.36 -27.30
N GLY A 353 -3.21 7.08 -27.05
CA GLY A 353 -2.69 6.34 -25.89
C GLY A 353 -1.18 6.15 -25.88
N GLY A 354 -0.49 6.37 -27.01
CA GLY A 354 0.97 6.39 -27.08
C GLY A 354 1.63 7.63 -26.48
N TYR A 355 0.87 8.70 -26.27
CA TYR A 355 1.40 9.91 -25.61
C TYR A 355 1.41 9.71 -24.08
N TYR A 356 2.54 10.05 -23.46
CA TYR A 356 2.75 9.89 -22.04
C TYR A 356 2.60 11.21 -21.28
N ALA A 357 2.55 11.13 -19.95
CA ALA A 357 2.43 12.29 -19.09
C ALA A 357 3.50 13.36 -19.40
N GLY A 358 3.08 14.62 -19.48
CA GLY A 358 3.90 15.75 -19.91
C GLY A 358 3.84 16.09 -21.40
N ASP A 359 3.25 15.23 -22.25
CA ASP A 359 2.95 15.56 -23.64
C ASP A 359 1.60 16.29 -23.75
N ALA A 360 1.54 17.37 -24.52
CA ALA A 360 0.33 18.18 -24.69
C ALA A 360 -0.83 17.41 -25.38
N ASN A 361 -0.53 16.30 -26.05
CA ASN A 361 -1.53 15.43 -26.70
C ASN A 361 -1.93 14.23 -25.83
N ALA A 362 -1.38 14.11 -24.62
CA ALA A 362 -1.68 13.00 -23.74
C ALA A 362 -3.13 13.07 -23.26
N VAL A 363 -3.88 11.96 -23.46
CA VAL A 363 -5.27 11.86 -23.01
C VAL A 363 -5.30 11.84 -21.48
N ASP A 364 -6.12 12.74 -20.90
CA ASP A 364 -6.24 12.90 -19.44
C ASP A 364 -4.87 13.02 -18.76
N GLU A 365 -3.99 13.87 -19.32
CA GLU A 365 -2.62 14.12 -18.83
C GLU A 365 -1.76 12.86 -18.71
N GLY A 366 -2.05 11.84 -19.53
CA GLY A 366 -1.36 10.56 -19.52
C GLY A 366 -1.82 9.57 -18.45
N LEU A 367 -2.93 9.85 -17.78
CA LEU A 367 -3.50 9.00 -16.71
C LEU A 367 -3.64 7.54 -17.15
N TRP A 368 -4.20 7.31 -18.35
CA TRP A 368 -4.47 5.97 -18.83
C TRP A 368 -3.22 5.20 -19.24
N ALA A 369 -2.27 5.87 -19.89
CA ALA A 369 -0.97 5.28 -20.23
C ALA A 369 -0.17 4.90 -18.98
N ARG A 370 -0.11 5.80 -17.99
CA ARG A 370 0.52 5.52 -16.69
C ARG A 370 -0.21 4.40 -15.95
N GLY A 371 -1.54 4.47 -15.90
CA GLY A 371 -2.38 3.44 -15.29
C GLY A 371 -2.14 2.07 -15.89
N TYR A 372 -2.06 1.97 -17.21
CA TYR A 372 -1.76 0.72 -17.92
C TYR A 372 -0.39 0.15 -17.54
N LEU A 373 0.66 0.96 -17.59
CA LEU A 373 2.02 0.52 -17.23
C LEU A 373 2.15 0.14 -15.76
N ASN A 374 1.44 0.82 -14.84
CA ASN A 374 1.42 0.50 -13.42
C ASN A 374 0.59 -0.74 -13.09
N ALA A 375 -0.47 -1.03 -13.86
CA ALA A 375 -1.40 -2.11 -13.57
C ALA A 375 -0.75 -3.50 -13.51
N PHE A 376 0.39 -3.70 -14.21
CA PHE A 376 1.15 -4.94 -14.14
C PHE A 376 1.70 -5.23 -12.74
N SER A 377 2.14 -4.19 -12.01
CA SER A 377 2.65 -4.35 -10.64
C SER A 377 1.59 -4.87 -9.67
N ALA A 378 0.32 -4.54 -9.90
CA ALA A 378 -0.78 -4.94 -9.03
C ALA A 378 -0.99 -6.45 -8.97
N THR A 379 -0.74 -7.18 -10.07
CA THR A 379 -0.86 -8.64 -10.12
C THR A 379 0.39 -9.37 -9.60
N ILE A 380 1.46 -8.64 -9.28
CA ILE A 380 2.76 -9.16 -8.81
C ILE A 380 2.95 -8.86 -7.32
N GLY A 381 2.85 -7.60 -6.91
CA GLY A 381 3.07 -7.14 -5.54
C GLY A 381 2.03 -7.66 -4.55
N GLY A 382 2.38 -7.79 -3.26
CA GLY A 382 1.48 -8.33 -2.23
C GLY A 382 1.14 -9.82 -2.39
N GLY A 383 2.01 -10.57 -3.09
CA GLY A 383 1.79 -11.94 -3.59
C GLY A 383 1.16 -11.95 -4.96
N THR A 384 1.79 -12.69 -5.89
CA THR A 384 1.28 -12.79 -7.28
C THR A 384 -0.12 -13.36 -7.32
N SER A 385 -0.82 -13.15 -8.44
CA SER A 385 -2.16 -13.73 -8.65
C SER A 385 -2.15 -15.26 -8.45
N GLU A 386 -1.07 -15.94 -8.88
CA GLU A 386 -0.87 -17.38 -8.72
C GLU A 386 -0.72 -17.77 -7.24
N VAL A 387 0.15 -17.06 -6.50
CA VAL A 387 0.35 -17.29 -5.06
C VAL A 387 -0.96 -17.06 -4.29
N GLN A 388 -1.70 -16.01 -4.62
CA GLN A 388 -2.99 -15.74 -3.96
C GLN A 388 -4.03 -16.82 -4.27
N ARG A 389 -4.09 -17.33 -5.52
CA ARG A 389 -4.98 -18.44 -5.88
C ARG A 389 -4.60 -19.72 -5.13
N ASN A 390 -3.31 -20.02 -4.96
CA ASN A 390 -2.85 -21.15 -4.15
C ASN A 390 -3.28 -20.98 -2.69
N ILE A 391 -3.07 -19.81 -2.09
CA ILE A 391 -3.51 -19.53 -0.70
C ILE A 391 -5.02 -19.70 -0.55
N VAL A 392 -5.82 -19.17 -1.48
CA VAL A 392 -7.28 -19.35 -1.47
C VAL A 392 -7.64 -20.84 -1.62
N GLY A 393 -7.02 -21.55 -2.55
CA GLY A 393 -7.25 -22.98 -2.75
C GLY A 393 -6.94 -23.80 -1.52
N GLU A 394 -5.74 -23.66 -0.96
CA GLU A 394 -5.25 -24.47 0.14
C GLU A 394 -5.88 -24.09 1.49
N HIS A 395 -5.90 -22.80 1.84
CA HIS A 395 -6.26 -22.34 3.18
C HIS A 395 -7.71 -21.88 3.33
N VAL A 396 -8.38 -21.49 2.24
CA VAL A 396 -9.79 -21.06 2.29
C VAL A 396 -10.71 -22.19 1.83
N LEU A 397 -10.38 -22.86 0.72
CA LEU A 397 -11.21 -23.93 0.16
C LEU A 397 -10.84 -25.32 0.69
N GLY A 398 -9.68 -25.49 1.33
CA GLY A 398 -9.21 -26.77 1.86
C GLY A 398 -8.81 -27.77 0.77
N LEU A 399 -8.39 -27.27 -0.42
CA LEU A 399 -7.91 -28.15 -1.47
C LEU A 399 -6.55 -28.75 -1.10
N PRO A 400 -6.24 -29.96 -1.59
CA PRO A 400 -4.98 -30.63 -1.26
C PRO A 400 -3.79 -29.83 -1.83
N LYS A 401 -2.77 -29.68 -1.01
CA LYS A 401 -1.47 -29.15 -1.42
C LYS A 401 -0.74 -30.19 -2.24
N LYS A 402 -0.22 -29.79 -3.42
CA LYS A 402 0.65 -30.65 -4.21
C LYS A 402 2.08 -30.62 -3.72
#